data_25e4e8ea43c4155a4591ac665c295ead
#
_entry.id   25e4e8ea43c4155a4591ac665c295ead
#
_cell.length_a   1.000
_cell.length_b   1.000
_cell.length_c   1.000
_cell.angle_alpha   90.00
_cell.angle_beta   90.00
_cell.angle_gamma   90.00
#
_symmetry.space_group_name_H-M   'P 1'
#
loop_
_entity.id
_entity.type
_entity.pdbx_description
1 polymer ?
#
loop_
_entity_poly.entity_id
_entity_poly.type
_entity_poly.pdbx_seq_one_letter_code
_entity_poly.pdbx_strand_id
1 'polypeptide(L)'
;HFLPDLGTRAKITAMVVEPSVIHARHLRWLRLTYRRFFRVMTYHQTLLDHIPNGLFLPYGTTWVPDYDEVTLEKTRHMSLIASGKRDHEGHQLRHRLVQHVQQAQLDVDILGRGYAPFDRKSEGLAPYRFSVVIENVREPNYFSEKLVDAILCETVPIYWGCPNIADFINTKGMVICDTQDDVQRAIAAASLAQYDALVPALLDAKPQAVSFIDLELRAAETLKASL
;
A
#
# COMPACT_ATOMS: atom_id res chain seq x y z
N HIS A 1 7.30 17.96 -16.14
CA HIS A 1 8.39 17.55 -17.05
C HIS A 1 8.81 18.66 -18.03
N PHE A 2 7.93 19.59 -18.33
CA PHE A 2 8.13 20.64 -19.34
C PHE A 2 8.27 22.03 -18.74
N LEU A 3 8.19 22.17 -17.43
CA LEU A 3 8.43 23.47 -16.78
C LEU A 3 9.87 23.89 -17.05
N PRO A 4 10.10 25.13 -17.45
CA PRO A 4 11.44 25.69 -17.56
C PRO A 4 12.09 25.67 -16.17
N ASP A 5 13.39 25.42 -16.11
CA ASP A 5 14.15 25.46 -14.86
C ASP A 5 14.36 26.89 -14.34
N LEU A 6 13.93 27.87 -15.12
CA LEU A 6 14.03 29.32 -14.82
C LEU A 6 15.42 29.76 -14.35
N GLY A 7 16.47 29.05 -14.82
CA GLY A 7 17.85 29.35 -14.48
C GLY A 7 18.26 28.95 -13.05
N THR A 8 17.49 28.12 -12.37
CA THR A 8 17.89 27.60 -11.05
C THR A 8 19.17 26.76 -11.17
N ARG A 9 20.08 26.94 -10.21
CA ARG A 9 21.27 26.09 -10.05
C ARG A 9 20.99 24.85 -9.19
N ALA A 10 19.77 24.74 -8.66
CA ALA A 10 19.38 23.59 -7.83
C ALA A 10 19.30 22.32 -8.66
N LYS A 11 19.80 21.22 -8.10
CA LYS A 11 19.67 19.89 -8.69
C LYS A 11 18.27 19.38 -8.42
N ILE A 12 17.44 19.29 -9.46
CA ILE A 12 16.04 18.84 -9.35
C ILE A 12 16.01 17.31 -9.45
N THR A 13 15.40 16.66 -8.45
CA THR A 13 15.10 15.23 -8.48
C THR A 13 13.60 15.01 -8.71
N ALA A 14 13.24 14.14 -9.65
CA ALA A 14 11.85 13.72 -9.86
C ALA A 14 11.55 12.49 -9.03
N MET A 15 10.35 12.44 -8.41
CA MET A 15 9.84 11.26 -7.72
C MET A 15 8.55 10.80 -8.39
N VAL A 16 8.49 9.50 -8.77
CA VAL A 16 7.35 8.88 -9.45
C VAL A 16 7.04 7.55 -8.76
N VAL A 17 6.06 7.57 -7.87
CA VAL A 17 5.74 6.46 -6.96
C VAL A 17 4.29 5.96 -7.08
N GLU A 18 3.47 6.61 -7.90
CA GLU A 18 2.12 6.11 -8.20
C GLU A 18 2.16 4.99 -9.25
N PRO A 19 1.15 4.08 -9.27
CA PRO A 19 1.12 2.94 -10.18
C PRO A 19 1.21 3.31 -11.66
N SER A 20 1.70 2.36 -12.45
CA SER A 20 1.88 2.54 -13.91
C SER A 20 0.60 2.96 -14.61
N VAL A 21 -0.56 2.44 -14.18
CA VAL A 21 -1.88 2.81 -14.74
C VAL A 21 -2.24 4.27 -14.53
N ILE A 22 -1.73 4.90 -13.46
CA ILE A 22 -1.94 6.32 -13.17
C ILE A 22 -0.88 7.17 -13.88
N HIS A 23 0.37 6.74 -13.86
CA HIS A 23 1.51 7.49 -14.35
C HIS A 23 2.08 7.02 -15.71
N ALA A 24 1.37 6.18 -16.48
CA ALA A 24 1.84 5.64 -17.76
C ALA A 24 2.42 6.72 -18.70
N ARG A 25 1.76 7.87 -18.80
CA ARG A 25 2.22 9.00 -19.62
C ARG A 25 3.52 9.59 -19.08
N HIS A 26 3.63 9.77 -17.77
CA HIS A 26 4.81 10.32 -17.11
C HIS A 26 6.01 9.37 -17.24
N LEU A 27 5.81 8.08 -17.05
CA LEU A 27 6.84 7.05 -17.21
C LEU A 27 7.39 7.02 -18.62
N ARG A 28 6.51 7.10 -19.66
CA ARG A 28 6.94 7.19 -21.07
C ARG A 28 7.77 8.44 -21.35
N TRP A 29 7.34 9.60 -20.84
CA TRP A 29 8.08 10.85 -21.03
C TRP A 29 9.40 10.86 -20.28
N LEU A 30 9.49 10.27 -19.09
CA LEU A 30 10.73 10.19 -18.33
C LEU A 30 11.82 9.40 -19.06
N ARG A 31 11.47 8.37 -19.86
CA ARG A 31 12.44 7.66 -20.71
C ARG A 31 13.19 8.59 -21.68
N LEU A 32 12.56 9.68 -22.09
CA LEU A 32 13.15 10.65 -23.02
C LEU A 32 13.73 11.87 -22.31
N THR A 33 13.14 12.26 -21.17
CA THR A 33 13.44 13.52 -20.48
C THR A 33 14.24 13.36 -19.20
N TYR A 34 14.64 12.14 -18.81
CA TYR A 34 15.35 11.86 -17.56
C TYR A 34 16.59 12.71 -17.33
N ARG A 35 17.30 13.10 -18.43
CA ARG A 35 18.49 13.93 -18.38
C ARG A 35 18.24 15.35 -17.83
N ARG A 36 16.98 15.78 -17.77
CA ARG A 36 16.59 17.06 -17.16
C ARG A 36 16.60 17.02 -15.64
N PHE A 37 16.67 15.83 -15.06
CA PHE A 37 16.68 15.61 -13.63
C PHE A 37 18.05 15.14 -13.18
N PHE A 38 18.43 15.57 -11.99
CA PHE A 38 19.64 15.08 -11.35
C PHE A 38 19.49 13.58 -11.02
N ARG A 39 18.36 13.20 -10.43
CA ARG A 39 17.96 11.81 -10.18
C ARG A 39 16.47 11.63 -10.50
N VAL A 40 16.08 10.39 -10.78
CA VAL A 40 14.68 9.97 -10.91
C VAL A 40 14.45 8.83 -9.94
N MET A 41 13.64 9.08 -8.89
CA MET A 41 13.29 8.09 -7.88
C MET A 41 11.99 7.40 -8.24
N THR A 42 11.98 6.08 -8.25
CA THR A 42 10.81 5.28 -8.61
C THR A 42 10.99 3.82 -8.20
N TYR A 43 9.88 3.09 -8.08
CA TYR A 43 9.89 1.64 -7.95
C TYR A 43 9.72 0.91 -9.29
N HIS A 44 9.41 1.63 -10.37
CA HIS A 44 9.16 1.05 -11.69
C HIS A 44 10.43 0.50 -12.32
N GLN A 45 10.66 -0.81 -12.21
CA GLN A 45 11.88 -1.47 -12.66
C GLN A 45 12.16 -1.20 -14.15
N THR A 46 11.12 -1.26 -14.99
CA THR A 46 11.28 -1.01 -16.43
C THR A 46 11.76 0.41 -16.78
N LEU A 47 11.53 1.39 -15.91
CA LEU A 47 12.09 2.73 -16.05
C LEU A 47 13.53 2.76 -15.55
N LEU A 48 13.80 2.16 -14.38
CA LEU A 48 15.14 2.08 -13.79
C LEU A 48 16.14 1.41 -14.71
N ASP A 49 15.75 0.32 -15.39
CA ASP A 49 16.58 -0.39 -16.36
C ASP A 49 16.92 0.46 -17.60
N HIS A 50 16.15 1.51 -17.86
CA HIS A 50 16.29 2.34 -19.06
C HIS A 50 17.06 3.65 -18.81
N ILE A 51 17.10 4.16 -17.59
CA ILE A 51 17.68 5.46 -17.24
C ILE A 51 18.88 5.32 -16.30
N PRO A 52 20.06 5.88 -16.61
CA PRO A 52 21.26 5.71 -15.76
C PRO A 52 21.25 6.54 -14.47
N ASN A 53 20.37 7.53 -14.35
CA ASN A 53 20.21 8.37 -13.16
C ASN A 53 18.98 7.97 -12.31
N GLY A 54 18.43 6.77 -12.53
CA GLY A 54 17.37 6.21 -11.73
C GLY A 54 17.85 5.77 -10.35
N LEU A 55 17.00 5.95 -9.34
CA LEU A 55 17.18 5.42 -7.99
C LEU A 55 15.92 4.65 -7.60
N PHE A 56 16.10 3.45 -7.07
CA PHE A 56 14.98 2.65 -6.60
C PHE A 56 14.42 3.25 -5.30
N LEU A 57 13.11 3.48 -5.29
CA LEU A 57 12.37 3.98 -4.14
C LEU A 57 10.98 3.36 -4.12
N PRO A 58 10.71 2.36 -3.26
CA PRO A 58 9.37 1.83 -3.08
C PRO A 58 8.45 2.86 -2.41
N TYR A 59 7.15 2.86 -2.77
CA TYR A 59 6.23 3.89 -2.32
C TYR A 59 6.07 3.86 -0.79
N GLY A 60 5.33 2.97 -0.22
CA GLY A 60 5.06 2.87 1.22
C GLY A 60 4.98 4.22 1.95
N THR A 61 3.93 4.43 2.69
CA THR A 61 3.70 5.60 3.56
C THR A 61 2.67 5.22 4.60
N THR A 62 2.22 6.15 5.45
CA THR A 62 1.12 5.92 6.40
C THR A 62 0.11 7.05 6.39
N TRP A 63 -1.16 6.70 6.67
CA TRP A 63 -2.23 7.64 7.02
C TRP A 63 -2.64 7.50 8.50
N VAL A 64 -1.83 6.79 9.28
CA VAL A 64 -1.95 6.66 10.74
C VAL A 64 -0.63 7.11 11.38
N PRO A 65 -0.30 8.42 11.29
CA PRO A 65 0.99 8.93 11.79
C PRO A 65 1.14 8.78 13.30
N ASP A 66 0.03 8.70 14.01
CA ASP A 66 -0.10 8.54 15.47
C ASP A 66 -0.30 7.09 15.89
N TYR A 67 0.19 6.12 15.12
CA TYR A 67 -0.04 4.67 15.30
C TYR A 67 0.42 4.13 16.67
N ASP A 68 1.34 4.79 17.33
CA ASP A 68 1.86 4.46 18.67
C ASP A 68 0.96 4.99 19.81
N GLU A 69 0.05 5.93 19.50
CA GLU A 69 -0.94 6.47 20.43
C GLU A 69 -2.33 5.82 20.29
N VAL A 70 -2.53 5.03 19.21
CA VAL A 70 -3.83 4.40 18.91
C VAL A 70 -4.08 3.22 19.83
N THR A 71 -5.29 3.15 20.39
CA THR A 71 -5.74 1.97 21.13
C THR A 71 -5.95 0.78 20.19
N LEU A 72 -5.21 -0.31 20.43
CA LEU A 72 -5.16 -1.49 19.56
C LEU A 72 -6.02 -2.66 20.07
N GLU A 73 -6.98 -2.40 20.95
CA GLU A 73 -7.91 -3.42 21.44
C GLU A 73 -8.80 -3.96 20.31
N LYS A 74 -8.74 -5.28 20.09
CA LYS A 74 -9.46 -5.96 19.00
C LYS A 74 -10.87 -6.37 19.43
N THR A 75 -11.83 -5.52 19.16
CA THR A 75 -13.26 -5.73 19.53
C THR A 75 -14.11 -6.21 18.36
N ARG A 76 -13.63 -6.11 17.10
CA ARG A 76 -14.36 -6.45 15.88
C ARG A 76 -13.64 -7.52 15.08
N HIS A 77 -14.39 -8.22 14.22
CA HIS A 77 -13.84 -9.32 13.43
C HIS A 77 -13.03 -8.83 12.23
N MET A 78 -13.66 -8.23 11.24
CA MET A 78 -13.02 -7.88 9.97
C MET A 78 -13.55 -6.56 9.40
N SER A 79 -12.67 -5.79 8.76
CA SER A 79 -13.03 -4.61 7.97
C SER A 79 -12.67 -4.77 6.49
N LEU A 80 -13.47 -4.13 5.62
CA LEU A 80 -13.17 -3.90 4.22
C LEU A 80 -13.36 -2.41 3.92
N ILE A 81 -12.26 -1.71 3.62
CA ILE A 81 -12.31 -0.26 3.37
C ILE A 81 -12.34 -0.01 1.86
N ALA A 82 -13.44 0.62 1.39
CA ALA A 82 -13.63 0.93 -0.02
C ALA A 82 -14.08 2.37 -0.24
N SER A 83 -13.48 3.02 -1.24
CA SER A 83 -13.95 4.31 -1.77
C SER A 83 -15.03 4.09 -2.84
N GLY A 84 -15.70 5.16 -3.27
CA GLY A 84 -16.63 5.10 -4.40
C GLY A 84 -15.98 4.96 -5.79
N LYS A 85 -14.63 4.98 -5.87
CA LYS A 85 -13.87 4.88 -7.13
C LYS A 85 -13.99 3.49 -7.76
N ARG A 86 -13.99 3.44 -9.13
CA ARG A 86 -14.10 2.20 -9.93
C ARG A 86 -13.10 2.14 -11.08
N ASP A 87 -12.13 3.04 -11.14
CA ASP A 87 -11.29 3.28 -12.30
C ASP A 87 -10.20 2.21 -12.51
N HIS A 88 -9.77 1.54 -11.43
CA HIS A 88 -8.67 0.60 -11.45
C HIS A 88 -9.12 -0.80 -11.04
N GLU A 89 -8.30 -1.80 -11.36
CA GLU A 89 -8.55 -3.21 -11.06
C GLU A 89 -8.87 -3.43 -9.57
N GLY A 90 -8.07 -2.89 -8.67
CA GLY A 90 -8.27 -3.02 -7.22
C GLY A 90 -9.53 -2.29 -6.74
N HIS A 91 -9.91 -1.15 -7.37
CA HIS A 91 -11.20 -0.51 -7.06
C HIS A 91 -12.37 -1.44 -7.40
N GLN A 92 -12.34 -2.02 -8.61
CA GLN A 92 -13.39 -2.95 -9.07
C GLN A 92 -13.44 -4.20 -8.18
N LEU A 93 -12.26 -4.73 -7.82
CA LEU A 93 -12.16 -5.91 -6.95
C LEU A 93 -12.81 -5.64 -5.58
N ARG A 94 -12.53 -4.48 -4.94
CA ARG A 94 -13.16 -4.12 -3.65
C ARG A 94 -14.68 -4.12 -3.76
N HIS A 95 -15.25 -3.57 -4.82
CA HIS A 95 -16.72 -3.55 -4.99
C HIS A 95 -17.31 -4.95 -5.23
N ARG A 96 -16.62 -5.83 -5.98
CA ARG A 96 -17.05 -7.23 -6.12
C ARG A 96 -17.00 -7.97 -4.79
N LEU A 97 -15.95 -7.74 -3.98
CA LEU A 97 -15.84 -8.31 -2.64
C LEU A 97 -16.94 -7.80 -1.70
N VAL A 98 -17.27 -6.50 -1.76
CA VAL A 98 -18.41 -5.94 -1.02
C VAL A 98 -19.71 -6.66 -1.38
N GLN A 99 -19.99 -6.84 -2.67
CA GLN A 99 -21.18 -7.57 -3.11
C GLN A 99 -21.19 -9.02 -2.59
N HIS A 100 -20.03 -9.70 -2.66
CA HIS A 100 -19.90 -11.07 -2.14
C HIS A 100 -20.17 -11.13 -0.63
N VAL A 101 -19.57 -10.25 0.15
CA VAL A 101 -19.75 -10.16 1.61
C VAL A 101 -21.21 -9.95 1.97
N GLN A 102 -21.89 -9.04 1.28
CA GLN A 102 -23.31 -8.75 1.52
C GLN A 102 -24.23 -9.92 1.14
N GLN A 103 -24.00 -10.56 -0.02
CA GLN A 103 -24.79 -11.70 -0.50
C GLN A 103 -24.60 -12.93 0.40
N ALA A 104 -23.39 -13.17 0.89
CA ALA A 104 -23.08 -14.30 1.75
C ALA A 104 -23.28 -13.99 3.26
N GLN A 105 -23.70 -12.77 3.60
CA GLN A 105 -23.94 -12.30 4.98
C GLN A 105 -22.76 -12.56 5.92
N LEU A 106 -21.54 -12.31 5.43
CA LEU A 106 -20.30 -12.51 6.18
C LEU A 106 -20.10 -11.39 7.22
N ASP A 107 -19.45 -11.70 8.34
CA ASP A 107 -19.14 -10.76 9.44
C ASP A 107 -17.97 -9.85 9.04
N VAL A 108 -18.23 -8.90 8.15
CA VAL A 108 -17.27 -7.91 7.62
C VAL A 108 -17.91 -6.54 7.61
N ASP A 109 -17.34 -5.61 8.36
CA ASP A 109 -17.77 -4.20 8.32
C ASP A 109 -17.25 -3.52 7.05
N ILE A 110 -18.17 -3.00 6.24
CA ILE A 110 -17.86 -2.33 4.99
C ILE A 110 -17.76 -0.83 5.25
N LEU A 111 -16.55 -0.30 5.16
CA LEU A 111 -16.20 1.05 5.55
C LEU A 111 -15.67 1.88 4.38
N GLY A 112 -15.55 3.20 4.61
CA GLY A 112 -14.99 4.16 3.68
C GLY A 112 -16.05 5.03 2.98
N ARG A 113 -15.58 6.02 2.22
CA ARG A 113 -16.43 7.09 1.63
C ARG A 113 -17.51 6.57 0.67
N GLY A 114 -17.37 5.37 0.15
CA GLY A 114 -18.38 4.74 -0.70
C GLY A 114 -19.46 3.98 0.07
N TYR A 115 -19.30 3.84 1.40
CA TYR A 115 -20.15 3.02 2.28
C TYR A 115 -20.34 3.71 3.64
N ALA A 116 -19.79 3.18 4.73
CA ALA A 116 -19.80 3.81 6.05
C ALA A 116 -18.52 4.66 6.23
N PRO A 117 -18.58 6.00 6.13
CA PRO A 117 -17.42 6.86 6.28
C PRO A 117 -16.91 6.87 7.73
N PHE A 118 -15.64 7.19 7.89
CA PHE A 118 -14.97 7.43 9.16
C PHE A 118 -14.03 8.63 9.01
N ASP A 119 -13.64 9.25 10.12
CA ASP A 119 -12.79 10.45 10.12
C ASP A 119 -11.31 10.09 10.10
N ARG A 120 -10.89 9.14 10.94
CA ARG A 120 -9.50 8.72 11.09
C ARG A 120 -9.30 7.32 10.52
N LYS A 121 -8.21 7.12 9.78
CA LYS A 121 -7.91 5.82 9.15
C LYS A 121 -7.81 4.66 10.16
N SER A 122 -7.30 4.96 11.35
CA SER A 122 -7.21 4.01 12.45
C SER A 122 -8.56 3.42 12.89
N GLU A 123 -9.67 4.17 12.77
CA GLU A 123 -11.01 3.69 13.14
C GLU A 123 -11.46 2.48 12.29
N GLY A 124 -11.00 2.44 11.04
CA GLY A 124 -11.29 1.33 10.12
C GLY A 124 -10.33 0.15 10.26
N LEU A 125 -9.31 0.22 11.11
CA LEU A 125 -8.26 -0.79 11.26
C LEU A 125 -8.05 -1.22 12.70
N ALA A 126 -7.76 -0.30 13.62
CA ALA A 126 -7.31 -0.61 14.97
C ALA A 126 -8.23 -1.55 15.77
N PRO A 127 -9.58 -1.41 15.76
CA PRO A 127 -10.46 -2.30 16.50
C PRO A 127 -10.67 -3.67 15.82
N TYR A 128 -10.16 -3.88 14.59
CA TYR A 128 -10.41 -5.09 13.80
C TYR A 128 -9.27 -6.09 13.90
N ARG A 129 -9.59 -7.39 13.98
CA ARG A 129 -8.62 -8.48 13.92
C ARG A 129 -8.05 -8.63 12.52
N PHE A 130 -8.92 -8.55 11.50
CA PHE A 130 -8.54 -8.65 10.09
C PHE A 130 -8.95 -7.41 9.31
N SER A 131 -8.26 -7.12 8.23
CA SER A 131 -8.70 -6.17 7.22
C SER A 131 -8.43 -6.70 5.82
N VAL A 132 -9.41 -6.55 4.92
CA VAL A 132 -9.24 -6.86 3.50
C VAL A 132 -8.51 -5.70 2.83
N VAL A 133 -7.22 -5.90 2.56
CA VAL A 133 -6.30 -4.89 2.03
C VAL A 133 -6.05 -5.13 0.55
N ILE A 134 -6.67 -4.32 -0.29
CA ILE A 134 -6.56 -4.39 -1.75
C ILE A 134 -5.86 -3.15 -2.27
N GLU A 135 -4.74 -3.30 -2.96
CA GLU A 135 -4.06 -2.20 -3.63
C GLU A 135 -4.86 -1.71 -4.86
N ASN A 136 -4.46 -0.60 -5.46
CA ASN A 136 -5.15 -0.09 -6.65
C ASN A 136 -4.92 -0.96 -7.87
N VAL A 137 -3.74 -1.58 -7.94
CA VAL A 137 -3.33 -2.52 -8.98
C VAL A 137 -2.42 -3.59 -8.37
N ARG A 138 -2.25 -4.71 -9.08
CA ARG A 138 -1.28 -5.74 -8.76
C ARG A 138 -0.03 -5.52 -9.61
N GLU A 139 0.98 -4.87 -9.02
CA GLU A 139 2.21 -4.48 -9.71
C GLU A 139 3.44 -4.78 -8.83
N PRO A 140 4.56 -5.31 -9.38
CA PRO A 140 5.78 -5.54 -8.62
C PRO A 140 6.32 -4.26 -7.98
N ASN A 141 6.83 -4.38 -6.76
CA ASN A 141 7.39 -3.28 -5.95
C ASN A 141 6.37 -2.21 -5.53
N TYR A 142 5.08 -2.40 -5.82
CA TYR A 142 4.03 -1.44 -5.47
C TYR A 142 3.19 -1.91 -4.28
N PHE A 143 3.33 -1.25 -3.18
CA PHE A 143 2.44 -1.31 -2.03
C PHE A 143 2.30 0.10 -1.44
N SER A 144 1.25 0.33 -0.70
CA SER A 144 0.90 1.68 -0.25
C SER A 144 0.61 1.73 1.25
N GLU A 145 0.15 2.89 1.70
CA GLU A 145 -0.33 3.09 3.07
C GLU A 145 -1.35 2.04 3.52
N LYS A 146 -2.08 1.41 2.61
CA LYS A 146 -3.13 0.43 2.96
C LYS A 146 -2.57 -0.77 3.71
N LEU A 147 -1.44 -1.30 3.23
CA LEU A 147 -0.78 -2.41 3.89
C LEU A 147 -0.04 -1.95 5.14
N VAL A 148 0.71 -0.85 5.03
CA VAL A 148 1.48 -0.29 6.15
C VAL A 148 0.56 0.03 7.33
N ASP A 149 -0.56 0.74 7.11
CA ASP A 149 -1.52 1.11 8.15
C ASP A 149 -2.13 -0.11 8.84
N ALA A 150 -2.45 -1.17 8.09
CA ALA A 150 -2.99 -2.39 8.68
C ALA A 150 -2.00 -3.04 9.65
N ILE A 151 -0.71 -3.12 9.26
CA ILE A 151 0.35 -3.68 10.10
C ILE A 151 0.61 -2.80 11.33
N LEU A 152 0.67 -1.47 11.15
CA LEU A 152 0.85 -0.51 12.24
C LEU A 152 -0.27 -0.61 13.28
N CYS A 153 -1.51 -0.82 12.81
CA CYS A 153 -2.69 -1.05 13.65
C CYS A 153 -2.78 -2.49 14.19
N GLU A 154 -1.79 -3.36 13.97
CA GLU A 154 -1.79 -4.76 14.42
C GLU A 154 -3.02 -5.55 13.92
N THR A 155 -3.50 -5.19 12.75
CA THR A 155 -4.62 -5.80 12.06
C THR A 155 -4.10 -6.72 10.98
N VAL A 156 -4.42 -8.02 11.05
CA VAL A 156 -3.93 -9.02 10.09
C VAL A 156 -4.45 -8.69 8.69
N PRO A 157 -3.58 -8.39 7.71
CA PRO A 157 -4.01 -8.11 6.35
C PRO A 157 -4.39 -9.39 5.60
N ILE A 158 -5.58 -9.41 5.00
CA ILE A 158 -5.90 -10.29 3.87
C ILE A 158 -5.52 -9.48 2.63
N TYR A 159 -4.34 -9.75 2.08
CA TYR A 159 -3.64 -8.83 1.18
C TYR A 159 -3.66 -9.28 -0.27
N TRP A 160 -4.12 -8.40 -1.16
CA TRP A 160 -3.99 -8.48 -2.60
C TRP A 160 -3.33 -7.22 -3.15
N GLY A 161 -2.16 -7.37 -3.79
CA GLY A 161 -1.40 -6.21 -4.30
C GLY A 161 -0.03 -6.61 -4.84
N CYS A 162 1.03 -6.11 -4.24
CA CYS A 162 2.41 -6.33 -4.63
C CYS A 162 2.77 -7.83 -4.65
N PRO A 163 3.08 -8.43 -5.81
CA PRO A 163 3.35 -9.87 -5.89
C PRO A 163 4.67 -10.27 -5.21
N ASN A 164 5.59 -9.35 -5.08
CA ASN A 164 6.88 -9.56 -4.40
C ASN A 164 6.96 -8.82 -3.05
N ILE A 165 5.84 -8.69 -2.33
CA ILE A 165 5.81 -7.97 -1.04
C ILE A 165 6.76 -8.57 0.00
N ALA A 166 7.06 -9.85 -0.09
CA ALA A 166 8.01 -10.54 0.79
C ALA A 166 9.45 -9.99 0.71
N ASP A 167 9.81 -9.29 -0.37
CA ASP A 167 11.10 -8.62 -0.52
C ASP A 167 11.22 -7.38 0.39
N PHE A 168 10.10 -6.86 0.90
CA PHE A 168 10.00 -5.62 1.67
C PHE A 168 9.57 -5.83 3.11
N ILE A 169 8.58 -6.69 3.32
CA ILE A 169 7.96 -6.93 4.63
C ILE A 169 7.74 -8.43 4.81
N ASN A 170 8.06 -8.95 5.99
CA ASN A 170 7.81 -10.35 6.34
C ASN A 170 6.30 -10.66 6.27
N THR A 171 5.93 -11.58 5.40
CA THR A 171 4.52 -11.91 5.11
C THR A 171 3.93 -13.01 6.00
N LYS A 172 4.70 -13.58 6.94
CA LYS A 172 4.24 -14.70 7.79
C LYS A 172 3.05 -14.33 8.68
N GLY A 173 2.87 -13.05 8.99
CA GLY A 173 1.74 -12.50 9.77
C GLY A 173 0.57 -12.03 8.91
N MET A 174 0.51 -12.39 7.62
CA MET A 174 -0.50 -11.93 6.65
C MET A 174 -1.12 -13.12 5.92
N VAL A 175 -2.28 -12.90 5.30
CA VAL A 175 -2.88 -13.84 4.34
C VAL A 175 -2.69 -13.26 2.94
N ILE A 176 -1.74 -13.80 2.20
CA ILE A 176 -1.42 -13.35 0.83
C ILE A 176 -2.39 -13.99 -0.17
N CYS A 177 -2.97 -13.17 -1.03
CA CYS A 177 -3.96 -13.56 -2.04
C CYS A 177 -3.51 -13.10 -3.43
N ASP A 178 -3.60 -13.99 -4.42
CA ASP A 178 -3.27 -13.70 -5.80
C ASP A 178 -4.50 -13.40 -6.65
N THR A 179 -5.65 -13.98 -6.29
CA THR A 179 -6.90 -13.89 -7.03
C THR A 179 -8.06 -13.41 -6.16
N GLN A 180 -9.17 -13.03 -6.79
CA GLN A 180 -10.41 -12.72 -6.08
C GLN A 180 -10.90 -13.92 -5.25
N ASP A 181 -10.80 -15.12 -5.81
CA ASP A 181 -11.25 -16.34 -5.12
C ASP A 181 -10.40 -16.65 -3.89
N ASP A 182 -9.09 -16.33 -3.92
CA ASP A 182 -8.24 -16.45 -2.74
C ASP A 182 -8.71 -15.49 -1.63
N VAL A 183 -9.02 -14.24 -1.98
CA VAL A 183 -9.54 -13.27 -1.01
C VAL A 183 -10.87 -13.73 -0.42
N GLN A 184 -11.79 -14.24 -1.24
CA GLN A 184 -13.08 -14.75 -0.78
C GLN A 184 -12.93 -15.94 0.17
N ARG A 185 -12.03 -16.90 -0.17
CA ARG A 185 -11.71 -18.02 0.72
C ARG A 185 -11.07 -17.57 2.02
N ALA A 186 -10.16 -16.59 1.97
CA ALA A 186 -9.51 -16.04 3.15
C ALA A 186 -10.51 -15.33 4.08
N ILE A 187 -11.44 -14.56 3.53
CA ILE A 187 -12.52 -13.92 4.30
C ILE A 187 -13.37 -14.99 5.02
N ALA A 188 -13.79 -16.04 4.29
CA ALA A 188 -14.64 -17.09 4.85
C ALA A 188 -13.92 -17.97 5.90
N ALA A 189 -12.60 -18.13 5.79
CA ALA A 189 -11.79 -18.93 6.69
C ALA A 189 -11.30 -18.18 7.93
N ALA A 190 -11.38 -16.83 7.94
CA ALA A 190 -10.87 -16.01 9.02
C ALA A 190 -11.55 -16.35 10.35
N SER A 191 -10.74 -16.55 11.39
CA SER A 191 -11.21 -16.95 12.72
C SER A 191 -10.30 -16.38 13.81
N LEU A 192 -10.79 -16.36 15.08
CA LEU A 192 -9.98 -15.93 16.21
C LEU A 192 -8.70 -16.79 16.34
N ALA A 193 -8.82 -18.10 16.17
CA ALA A 193 -7.66 -19.01 16.25
C ALA A 193 -6.61 -18.70 15.15
N GLN A 194 -7.04 -18.34 13.93
CA GLN A 194 -6.14 -17.91 12.87
C GLN A 194 -5.49 -16.56 13.20
N TYR A 195 -6.25 -15.62 13.74
CA TYR A 195 -5.72 -14.33 14.19
C TYR A 195 -4.62 -14.53 15.23
N ASP A 196 -4.89 -15.29 16.29
CA ASP A 196 -3.94 -15.57 17.36
C ASP A 196 -2.66 -16.26 16.86
N ALA A 197 -2.79 -17.10 15.84
CA ALA A 197 -1.64 -17.77 15.19
C ALA A 197 -0.79 -16.82 14.34
N LEU A 198 -1.38 -15.79 13.71
CA LEU A 198 -0.69 -14.86 12.81
C LEU A 198 -0.08 -13.65 13.53
N VAL A 199 -0.68 -13.20 14.62
CA VAL A 199 -0.28 -11.98 15.34
C VAL A 199 1.20 -11.96 15.74
N PRO A 200 1.82 -13.02 16.27
CA PRO A 200 3.24 -12.96 16.63
C PRO A 200 4.13 -12.58 15.44
N ALA A 201 3.89 -13.19 14.27
CA ALA A 201 4.65 -12.87 13.06
C ALA A 201 4.29 -11.50 12.48
N LEU A 202 3.05 -11.01 12.69
CA LEU A 202 2.66 -9.65 12.31
C LEU A 202 3.41 -8.61 13.15
N LEU A 203 3.53 -8.83 14.46
CA LEU A 203 4.29 -7.96 15.36
C LEU A 203 5.78 -7.96 15.03
N ASP A 204 6.34 -9.10 14.64
CA ASP A 204 7.73 -9.19 14.15
C ASP A 204 7.94 -8.39 12.84
N ALA A 205 6.90 -8.26 12.02
CA ALA A 205 6.93 -7.48 10.78
C ALA A 205 6.70 -5.96 11.00
N LYS A 206 6.14 -5.55 12.13
CA LYS A 206 5.78 -4.14 12.42
C LYS A 206 6.97 -3.17 12.30
N PRO A 207 8.20 -3.47 12.78
CA PRO A 207 9.36 -2.60 12.56
C PRO A 207 9.70 -2.36 11.08
N GLN A 208 9.47 -3.37 10.23
CA GLN A 208 9.65 -3.20 8.77
C GLN A 208 8.59 -2.23 8.21
N ALA A 209 7.32 -2.35 8.62
CA ALA A 209 6.27 -1.40 8.24
C ALA A 209 6.58 0.02 8.71
N VAL A 210 7.12 0.18 9.94
CA VAL A 210 7.56 1.48 10.48
C VAL A 210 8.64 2.12 9.60
N SER A 211 9.54 1.35 9.00
CA SER A 211 10.56 1.89 8.10
C SER A 211 9.99 2.54 6.83
N PHE A 212 8.69 2.30 6.52
CA PHE A 212 8.01 2.85 5.35
C PHE A 212 7.12 4.06 5.63
N ILE A 213 6.96 4.51 6.88
CA ILE A 213 6.01 5.58 7.25
C ILE A 213 6.37 6.95 6.64
N ASP A 214 7.66 7.24 6.50
CA ASP A 214 8.17 8.54 6.03
C ASP A 214 8.83 8.38 4.64
N LEU A 215 8.05 8.65 3.60
CA LEU A 215 8.52 8.58 2.21
C LEU A 215 9.56 9.67 1.92
N GLU A 216 9.37 10.87 2.46
CA GLU A 216 10.24 12.01 2.22
C GLU A 216 11.62 11.79 2.85
N LEU A 217 11.68 11.27 4.06
CA LEU A 217 12.94 10.90 4.72
C LEU A 217 13.66 9.83 3.92
N ARG A 218 12.99 8.75 3.52
CA ARG A 218 13.59 7.68 2.70
C ARG A 218 14.09 8.21 1.35
N ALA A 219 13.36 9.13 0.72
CA ALA A 219 13.80 9.77 -0.52
C ALA A 219 15.06 10.60 -0.28
N ALA A 220 15.13 11.37 0.81
CA ALA A 220 16.29 12.17 1.16
C ALA A 220 17.53 11.30 1.46
N GLU A 221 17.36 10.20 2.20
CA GLU A 221 18.43 9.23 2.50
C GLU A 221 18.92 8.53 1.23
N THR A 222 18.00 8.09 0.35
CA THR A 222 18.32 7.47 -0.95
C THR A 222 19.11 8.45 -1.83
N LEU A 223 18.70 9.72 -1.85
CA LEU A 223 19.41 10.75 -2.58
C LEU A 223 20.82 10.97 -2.03
N LYS A 224 20.93 11.11 -0.72
CA LYS A 224 22.23 11.31 -0.02
C LYS A 224 23.19 10.17 -0.29
N ALA A 225 22.72 8.92 -0.28
CA ALA A 225 23.54 7.75 -0.56
C ALA A 225 24.02 7.69 -2.03
N SER A 226 23.42 8.45 -2.94
CA SER A 226 23.75 8.51 -4.38
C SER A 226 24.70 9.64 -4.75
N LEU A 227 25.11 10.48 -3.79
CA LEU A 227 26.04 11.60 -4.00
C LEU A 227 27.50 11.16 -3.93
#